data_3c23eab48854efc5f586e4485850c3d0
#
_entry.id   3c23eab48854efc5f586e4485850c3d0
#
_cell.length_a   1.000
_cell.length_b   1.000
_cell.length_c   1.000
_cell.angle_alpha   90.00
_cell.angle_beta   90.00
_cell.angle_gamma   90.00
#
_symmetry.space_group_name_H-M   'P 1'
#
loop_
_entity.id
_entity.type
_entity.pdbx_description
1 polymer ?
#
loop_
_entity_poly.entity_id
_entity_poly.type
_entity_poly.pdbx_seq_one_letter_code
_entity_poly.pdbx_strand_id
1 'polypeptide(L)'
;MDIIWAIRELCKGDKGFENMFDKSKSGGKLASLTGGNRDAELFEALLYGGSRETLVEMINDAYNFKEYAVKAHGLLVKDGLSAYDAKRALEIFFIAFGFPGYRSIEASKTITDEQPSYKTIYEGEVKDGKPHGVGVRNFYYDGKWTNLDECVWIDGVMCGYDYAKELEFGAFEDQKIGFVVNDNFVGNIRVIPAGDCEPFNDTVKKFSVKC
;
A
#
# COMPACT_ATOMS: atom_id res chain seq x y z
N MET A 1 17.47 -7.59 7.56
CA MET A 1 16.11 -6.99 7.61
C MET A 1 15.28 -7.63 6.51
N ASP A 2 14.01 -7.91 6.76
CA ASP A 2 13.07 -8.38 5.75
C ASP A 2 12.92 -7.37 4.62
N ILE A 3 12.71 -7.83 3.36
CA ILE A 3 12.66 -6.96 2.19
C ILE A 3 11.50 -5.96 2.24
N ILE A 4 10.35 -6.38 2.73
CA ILE A 4 9.16 -5.51 2.83
C ILE A 4 9.42 -4.36 3.80
N TRP A 5 10.01 -4.65 4.95
CA TRP A 5 10.43 -3.64 5.91
C TRP A 5 11.51 -2.71 5.36
N ALA A 6 12.49 -3.24 4.61
CA ALA A 6 13.52 -2.44 3.97
C ALA A 6 12.96 -1.46 2.95
N ILE A 7 11.98 -1.89 2.13
CA ILE A 7 11.26 -1.02 1.18
C ILE A 7 10.54 0.10 1.92
N ARG A 8 9.79 -0.22 2.97
CA ARG A 8 9.06 0.77 3.79
C ARG A 8 10.01 1.76 4.46
N GLU A 9 11.20 1.32 4.92
CA GLU A 9 12.22 2.22 5.46
C GLU A 9 12.75 3.22 4.40
N LEU A 10 12.91 2.80 3.14
CA LEU A 10 13.30 3.70 2.05
C LEU A 10 12.23 4.73 1.70
N CYS A 11 10.96 4.40 1.92
CA CYS A 11 9.83 5.29 1.64
C CYS A 11 9.56 6.34 2.73
N LYS A 12 10.31 6.34 3.84
CA LYS A 12 10.14 7.32 4.91
C LYS A 12 10.45 8.75 4.49
N GLY A 13 9.68 9.69 5.05
CA GLY A 13 9.82 11.13 4.84
C GLY A 13 9.21 11.62 3.52
N ASP A 14 9.10 12.93 3.37
CA ASP A 14 8.30 13.60 2.33
C ASP A 14 8.64 13.20 0.89
N LYS A 15 9.87 12.77 0.62
CA LYS A 15 10.33 12.36 -0.71
C LYS A 15 10.80 10.90 -0.76
N GLY A 16 10.57 10.13 0.30
CA GLY A 16 11.08 8.77 0.38
C GLY A 16 10.56 7.89 -0.75
N PHE A 17 9.24 7.92 -0.98
CA PHE A 17 8.61 7.16 -2.05
C PHE A 17 9.12 7.56 -3.44
N GLU A 18 9.19 8.86 -3.76
CA GLU A 18 9.71 9.34 -5.05
C GLU A 18 11.19 8.97 -5.24
N ASN A 19 11.99 9.11 -4.18
CA ASN A 19 13.41 8.77 -4.21
C ASN A 19 13.66 7.28 -4.44
N MET A 20 12.72 6.42 -4.10
CA MET A 20 12.82 4.98 -4.37
C MET A 20 12.95 4.68 -5.87
N PHE A 21 12.30 5.48 -6.73
CA PHE A 21 12.38 5.33 -8.19
C PHE A 21 13.62 6.01 -8.81
N ASP A 22 14.44 6.70 -8.02
CA ASP A 22 15.67 7.33 -8.45
C ASP A 22 16.87 6.45 -8.08
N LYS A 23 17.42 5.72 -9.05
CA LYS A 23 18.55 4.81 -8.84
C LYS A 23 19.77 5.51 -8.23
N SER A 24 19.99 6.79 -8.51
CA SER A 24 21.12 7.56 -7.95
C SER A 24 20.97 7.81 -6.44
N LYS A 25 19.71 7.80 -5.93
CA LYS A 25 19.39 8.05 -4.53
C LYS A 25 19.17 6.78 -3.70
N SER A 26 18.64 5.73 -4.30
CA SER A 26 18.23 4.51 -3.60
C SER A 26 18.87 3.22 -4.10
N GLY A 27 19.55 3.23 -5.27
CA GLY A 27 20.25 2.08 -5.78
C GLY A 27 21.27 1.52 -4.79
N GLY A 28 21.22 0.20 -4.56
CA GLY A 28 22.09 -0.50 -3.61
C GLY A 28 21.70 -0.33 -2.12
N LYS A 29 20.79 0.58 -1.78
CA LYS A 29 20.36 0.75 -0.38
C LYS A 29 19.57 -0.46 0.12
N LEU A 30 18.71 -1.05 -0.72
CA LEU A 30 17.99 -2.28 -0.39
C LEU A 30 18.95 -3.42 -0.12
N ALA A 31 19.94 -3.61 -0.99
CA ALA A 31 20.98 -4.61 -0.80
C ALA A 31 21.72 -4.40 0.52
N SER A 32 22.06 -3.16 0.88
CA SER A 32 22.69 -2.82 2.15
C SER A 32 21.80 -3.16 3.36
N LEU A 33 20.50 -2.84 3.31
CA LEU A 33 19.55 -3.09 4.39
C LEU A 33 19.21 -4.58 4.58
N THR A 34 19.20 -5.34 3.49
CA THR A 34 18.81 -6.77 3.48
C THR A 34 19.99 -7.74 3.51
N GLY A 35 21.22 -7.22 3.39
CA GLY A 35 22.42 -8.06 3.25
C GLY A 35 22.59 -8.65 1.84
N GLY A 36 22.01 -8.00 0.81
CA GLY A 36 22.18 -8.41 -0.59
C GLY A 36 21.42 -9.69 -0.97
N ASN A 37 20.21 -9.87 -0.45
CA ASN A 37 19.40 -11.03 -0.79
C ASN A 37 18.78 -10.91 -2.20
N ARG A 38 18.35 -12.06 -2.76
CA ARG A 38 17.76 -12.15 -4.10
C ARG A 38 16.52 -11.26 -4.27
N ASP A 39 15.68 -11.14 -3.25
CA ASP A 39 14.48 -10.31 -3.29
C ASP A 39 14.81 -8.82 -3.50
N ALA A 40 15.91 -8.32 -2.93
CA ALA A 40 16.37 -6.95 -3.15
C ALA A 40 16.81 -6.72 -4.60
N GLU A 41 17.55 -7.68 -5.18
CA GLU A 41 17.94 -7.61 -6.60
C GLU A 41 16.70 -7.61 -7.53
N LEU A 42 15.73 -8.46 -7.26
CA LEU A 42 14.51 -8.55 -8.04
C LEU A 42 13.68 -7.27 -7.95
N PHE A 43 13.58 -6.68 -6.77
CA PHE A 43 12.86 -5.43 -6.58
C PHE A 43 13.59 -4.26 -7.26
N GLU A 44 14.91 -4.20 -7.22
CA GLU A 44 15.68 -3.20 -7.95
C GLU A 44 15.54 -3.38 -9.48
N ALA A 45 15.50 -4.61 -9.99
CA ALA A 45 15.23 -4.88 -11.40
C ALA A 45 13.84 -4.35 -11.82
N LEU A 46 12.84 -4.50 -10.97
CA LEU A 46 11.50 -3.97 -11.18
C LEU A 46 11.48 -2.44 -11.23
N LEU A 47 12.20 -1.78 -10.31
CA LEU A 47 12.21 -0.31 -10.20
C LEU A 47 13.01 0.39 -11.29
N TYR A 48 14.10 -0.23 -11.75
CA TYR A 48 15.10 0.44 -12.61
C TYR A 48 15.22 -0.18 -14.00
N GLY A 49 14.50 -1.28 -14.27
CA GLY A 49 14.43 -1.95 -15.56
C GLY A 49 13.38 -1.36 -16.50
N GLY A 50 13.13 -2.05 -17.60
CA GLY A 50 12.15 -1.64 -18.61
C GLY A 50 10.69 -1.61 -18.11
N SER A 51 10.40 -2.20 -16.96
CA SER A 51 9.09 -2.18 -16.31
C SER A 51 8.76 -0.90 -15.52
N ARG A 52 9.75 -0.01 -15.30
CA ARG A 52 9.60 1.19 -14.45
C ARG A 52 8.41 2.08 -14.84
N GLU A 53 8.27 2.39 -16.13
CA GLU A 53 7.17 3.25 -16.61
C GLU A 53 5.81 2.59 -16.36
N THR A 54 5.73 1.28 -16.57
CA THR A 54 4.50 0.52 -16.30
C THR A 54 4.14 0.48 -14.82
N LEU A 55 5.13 0.50 -13.92
CA LEU A 55 4.87 0.66 -12.47
C LEU A 55 4.33 2.04 -12.14
N VAL A 56 4.85 3.08 -12.75
CA VAL A 56 4.33 4.45 -12.56
C VAL A 56 2.90 4.56 -13.09
N GLU A 57 2.60 3.98 -14.26
CA GLU A 57 1.24 3.87 -14.79
C GLU A 57 0.32 3.13 -13.81
N MET A 58 0.77 2.00 -13.25
CA MET A 58 0.02 1.21 -12.27
C MET A 58 -0.27 1.98 -10.98
N ILE A 59 0.67 2.78 -10.48
CA ILE A 59 0.48 3.64 -9.31
C ILE A 59 -0.57 4.72 -9.62
N ASN A 60 -0.49 5.33 -10.80
CA ASN A 60 -1.41 6.37 -11.25
C ASN A 60 -2.82 5.85 -11.57
N ASP A 61 -3.00 4.54 -11.77
CA ASP A 61 -4.28 3.88 -12.04
C ASP A 61 -4.38 2.58 -11.26
N ALA A 62 -4.25 2.69 -9.94
CA ALA A 62 -4.13 1.55 -9.03
C ALA A 62 -5.34 0.61 -9.04
N TYR A 63 -6.52 1.10 -9.41
CA TYR A 63 -7.71 0.26 -9.57
C TYR A 63 -7.51 -0.85 -10.61
N ASN A 64 -6.84 -0.54 -11.73
CA ASN A 64 -6.56 -1.47 -12.83
C ASN A 64 -5.20 -2.18 -12.69
N PHE A 65 -4.62 -2.25 -11.49
CA PHE A 65 -3.26 -2.75 -11.24
C PHE A 65 -2.97 -4.12 -11.86
N LYS A 66 -3.97 -5.01 -12.01
CA LYS A 66 -3.79 -6.35 -12.58
C LYS A 66 -3.36 -6.32 -14.04
N GLU A 67 -3.88 -5.37 -14.82
CA GLU A 67 -3.51 -5.21 -16.23
C GLU A 67 -2.05 -4.74 -16.36
N TYR A 68 -1.68 -3.76 -15.55
CA TYR A 68 -0.30 -3.28 -15.49
C TYR A 68 0.68 -4.33 -14.97
N ALA A 69 0.25 -5.17 -14.03
CA ALA A 69 1.05 -6.28 -13.52
C ALA A 69 1.41 -7.29 -14.63
N VAL A 70 0.46 -7.64 -15.49
CA VAL A 70 0.70 -8.52 -16.64
C VAL A 70 1.72 -7.90 -17.61
N LYS A 71 1.56 -6.61 -17.93
CA LYS A 71 2.47 -5.86 -18.79
C LYS A 71 3.88 -5.80 -18.19
N ALA A 72 4.00 -5.43 -16.90
CA ALA A 72 5.27 -5.34 -16.20
C ALA A 72 5.97 -6.71 -16.11
N HIS A 73 5.24 -7.79 -15.83
CA HIS A 73 5.77 -9.16 -15.85
C HIS A 73 6.39 -9.50 -17.21
N GLY A 74 5.69 -9.22 -18.31
CA GLY A 74 6.20 -9.47 -19.66
C GLY A 74 7.49 -8.68 -19.96
N LEU A 75 7.57 -7.43 -19.51
CA LEU A 75 8.77 -6.61 -19.67
C LEU A 75 9.96 -7.17 -18.87
N LEU A 76 9.76 -7.57 -17.61
CA LEU A 76 10.78 -8.18 -16.78
C LEU A 76 11.35 -9.47 -17.39
N VAL A 77 10.48 -10.32 -17.95
CA VAL A 77 10.89 -11.54 -18.65
C VAL A 77 11.69 -11.19 -19.92
N LYS A 78 11.28 -10.17 -20.66
CA LYS A 78 12.02 -9.67 -21.84
C LYS A 78 13.40 -9.11 -21.46
N ASP A 79 13.52 -8.53 -20.26
CA ASP A 79 14.78 -8.01 -19.72
C ASP A 79 15.67 -9.13 -19.13
N GLY A 80 15.25 -10.39 -19.23
CA GLY A 80 16.06 -11.57 -18.90
C GLY A 80 15.76 -12.24 -17.56
N LEU A 81 14.73 -11.80 -16.80
CA LEU A 81 14.31 -12.52 -15.61
C LEU A 81 13.56 -13.80 -15.99
N SER A 82 13.67 -14.84 -15.15
CA SER A 82 12.76 -15.98 -15.24
C SER A 82 11.33 -15.53 -14.97
N ALA A 83 10.33 -16.25 -15.50
CA ALA A 83 8.92 -15.94 -15.21
C ALA A 83 8.61 -16.02 -13.71
N TYR A 84 9.29 -16.91 -12.99
CA TYR A 84 9.18 -17.01 -11.51
C TYR A 84 9.74 -15.76 -10.82
N ASP A 85 10.95 -15.31 -11.19
CA ASP A 85 11.57 -14.12 -10.62
C ASP A 85 10.77 -12.85 -10.94
N ALA A 86 10.27 -12.72 -12.17
CA ALA A 86 9.42 -11.60 -12.58
C ALA A 86 8.14 -11.52 -11.74
N LYS A 87 7.49 -12.67 -11.51
CA LYS A 87 6.33 -12.77 -10.61
C LYS A 87 6.71 -12.39 -9.19
N ARG A 88 7.83 -12.91 -8.67
CA ARG A 88 8.30 -12.61 -7.31
C ARG A 88 8.60 -11.13 -7.11
N ALA A 89 9.21 -10.46 -8.08
CA ALA A 89 9.47 -9.02 -8.03
C ALA A 89 8.18 -8.20 -7.86
N LEU A 90 7.13 -8.55 -8.62
CA LEU A 90 5.81 -7.91 -8.51
C LEU A 90 5.12 -8.23 -7.19
N GLU A 91 5.19 -9.46 -6.69
CA GLU A 91 4.63 -9.85 -5.39
C GLU A 91 5.25 -9.02 -4.25
N ILE A 92 6.57 -8.81 -4.27
CA ILE A 92 7.27 -7.96 -3.30
C ILE A 92 6.67 -6.55 -3.31
N PHE A 93 6.47 -5.96 -4.49
CA PHE A 93 5.86 -4.63 -4.64
C PHE A 93 4.42 -4.61 -4.08
N PHE A 94 3.61 -5.60 -4.45
CA PHE A 94 2.22 -5.65 -4.00
C PHE A 94 2.09 -5.84 -2.49
N ILE A 95 2.95 -6.66 -1.88
CA ILE A 95 2.98 -6.84 -0.41
C ILE A 95 3.46 -5.55 0.26
N ALA A 96 4.52 -4.93 -0.24
CA ALA A 96 5.09 -3.71 0.35
C ALA A 96 4.07 -2.57 0.42
N PHE A 97 3.25 -2.43 -0.62
CA PHE A 97 2.28 -1.34 -0.79
C PHE A 97 0.81 -1.77 -0.64
N GLY A 98 0.56 -2.97 -0.12
CA GLY A 98 -0.76 -3.39 0.31
C GLY A 98 -1.81 -3.54 -0.78
N PHE A 99 -1.45 -4.03 -1.96
CA PHE A 99 -2.42 -4.31 -3.02
C PHE A 99 -3.38 -5.45 -2.64
N PRO A 100 -4.63 -5.44 -3.14
CA PRO A 100 -5.62 -6.46 -2.83
C PRO A 100 -5.14 -7.88 -3.16
N GLY A 101 -5.34 -8.81 -2.20
CA GLY A 101 -4.88 -10.20 -2.31
C GLY A 101 -3.44 -10.43 -1.84
N TYR A 102 -2.69 -9.37 -1.54
CA TYR A 102 -1.29 -9.43 -1.06
C TYR A 102 -1.10 -8.85 0.35
N ARG A 103 -2.18 -8.39 0.97
CA ARG A 103 -2.16 -7.87 2.33
C ARG A 103 -2.10 -9.01 3.34
N SER A 104 -1.17 -8.91 4.30
CA SER A 104 -1.12 -9.76 5.49
C SER A 104 -0.78 -8.88 6.69
N ILE A 105 -1.50 -9.06 7.79
CA ILE A 105 -1.20 -8.43 9.08
C ILE A 105 -0.58 -9.52 9.97
N GLU A 106 0.70 -9.42 10.26
CA GLU A 106 1.41 -10.40 11.10
C GLU A 106 1.13 -10.21 12.58
N ALA A 107 1.00 -8.95 13.02
CA ALA A 107 0.69 -8.61 14.40
C ALA A 107 -0.09 -7.29 14.46
N SER A 108 -1.36 -7.37 14.82
CA SER A 108 -2.21 -6.18 14.96
C SER A 108 -2.10 -5.57 16.35
N LYS A 109 -2.01 -4.24 16.40
CA LYS A 109 -2.14 -3.42 17.60
C LYS A 109 -3.19 -2.34 17.36
N THR A 110 -3.82 -1.89 18.43
CA THR A 110 -4.76 -0.78 18.39
C THR A 110 -4.10 0.49 18.90
N ILE A 111 -4.22 1.57 18.15
CA ILE A 111 -3.86 2.93 18.57
C ILE A 111 -5.13 3.76 18.56
N THR A 112 -5.44 4.41 19.67
CA THR A 112 -6.58 5.33 19.77
C THR A 112 -6.06 6.73 20.02
N ASP A 113 -6.50 7.69 19.20
CA ASP A 113 -6.36 9.12 19.45
C ASP A 113 -7.75 9.69 19.65
N GLU A 114 -7.99 10.32 20.79
CA GLU A 114 -9.30 10.80 21.19
C GLU A 114 -9.23 12.24 21.70
N GLN A 115 -10.04 13.09 21.09
CA GLN A 115 -10.25 14.49 21.42
C GLN A 115 -11.77 14.72 21.64
N PRO A 116 -12.20 15.85 22.22
CA PRO A 116 -13.60 16.03 22.64
C PRO A 116 -14.68 15.72 21.59
N SER A 117 -14.43 16.05 20.33
CA SER A 117 -15.39 15.81 19.23
C SER A 117 -14.86 14.87 18.14
N TYR A 118 -13.63 14.39 18.28
CA TYR A 118 -12.96 13.61 17.23
C TYR A 118 -12.22 12.43 17.84
N LYS A 119 -12.39 11.25 17.24
CA LYS A 119 -11.68 10.05 17.64
C LYS A 119 -11.22 9.28 16.42
N THR A 120 -9.99 8.79 16.46
CA THR A 120 -9.50 7.80 15.51
C THR A 120 -9.14 6.51 16.22
N ILE A 121 -9.45 5.39 15.58
CA ILE A 121 -9.01 4.07 16.01
C ILE A 121 -8.27 3.43 14.84
N TYR A 122 -6.98 3.22 15.03
CA TYR A 122 -6.14 2.46 14.10
C TYR A 122 -5.98 1.03 14.61
N GLU A 123 -6.14 0.07 13.71
CA GLU A 123 -5.90 -1.36 13.97
C GLU A 123 -4.99 -1.90 12.86
N GLY A 124 -3.78 -2.35 13.22
CA GLY A 124 -2.82 -2.82 12.24
C GLY A 124 -1.40 -2.99 12.79
N GLU A 125 -0.44 -3.07 11.89
CA GLU A 125 0.98 -3.19 12.24
C GLU A 125 1.49 -1.86 12.82
N VAL A 126 2.31 -1.95 13.88
CA VAL A 126 2.83 -0.78 14.61
C VAL A 126 4.34 -0.92 14.82
N LYS A 127 5.08 0.14 14.56
CA LYS A 127 6.50 0.29 14.87
C LYS A 127 6.75 1.58 15.62
N ASP A 128 7.52 1.51 16.69
CA ASP A 128 7.89 2.67 17.53
C ASP A 128 6.67 3.53 17.96
N GLY A 129 5.53 2.84 18.26
CA GLY A 129 4.29 3.49 18.69
C GLY A 129 3.47 4.15 17.59
N LYS A 130 3.87 4.04 16.32
CA LYS A 130 3.17 4.60 15.16
C LYS A 130 2.63 3.53 14.24
N PRO A 131 1.53 3.78 13.49
CA PRO A 131 1.11 2.97 12.36
C PRO A 131 2.27 2.69 11.40
N HIS A 132 2.55 1.41 11.10
CA HIS A 132 3.63 1.05 10.19
C HIS A 132 3.39 -0.35 9.63
N GLY A 133 3.00 -0.44 8.38
CA GLY A 133 2.57 -1.64 7.69
C GLY A 133 1.09 -1.59 7.34
N VAL A 134 0.47 -2.74 7.13
CA VAL A 134 -0.95 -2.83 6.78
C VAL A 134 -1.82 -2.49 7.99
N GLY A 135 -2.83 -1.68 7.78
CA GLY A 135 -3.78 -1.35 8.84
C GLY A 135 -5.03 -0.63 8.34
N VAL A 136 -5.97 -0.51 9.24
CA VAL A 136 -7.24 0.17 9.04
C VAL A 136 -7.36 1.28 10.08
N ARG A 137 -7.72 2.49 9.65
CA ARG A 137 -8.03 3.61 10.54
C ARG A 137 -9.50 3.95 10.40
N ASN A 138 -10.22 3.90 11.51
CA ASN A 138 -11.60 4.35 11.63
C ASN A 138 -11.64 5.75 12.24
N PHE A 139 -12.53 6.59 11.72
CA PHE A 139 -12.73 7.96 12.16
C PHE A 139 -14.14 8.12 12.73
N TYR A 140 -14.23 8.85 13.83
CA TYR A 140 -15.48 9.16 14.52
C TYR A 140 -15.56 10.67 14.78
N TYR A 141 -16.70 11.26 14.51
CA TYR A 141 -17.02 12.63 14.86
C TYR A 141 -18.27 12.67 15.73
N ASP A 142 -18.20 13.34 16.89
CA ASP A 142 -19.24 13.37 17.91
C ASP A 142 -19.80 11.96 18.24
N GLY A 143 -18.89 10.99 18.38
CA GLY A 143 -19.21 9.59 18.70
C GLY A 143 -19.80 8.78 17.55
N LYS A 144 -20.01 9.36 16.38
CA LYS A 144 -20.50 8.68 15.18
C LYS A 144 -19.35 8.35 14.25
N TRP A 145 -19.33 7.12 13.73
CA TRP A 145 -18.39 6.70 12.70
C TRP A 145 -18.63 7.51 11.42
N THR A 146 -17.57 8.01 10.80
CA THR A 146 -17.63 8.88 9.61
C THR A 146 -16.92 8.30 8.41
N ASN A 147 -15.72 7.78 8.58
CA ASN A 147 -14.95 7.22 7.48
C ASN A 147 -13.94 6.17 7.95
N LEU A 148 -13.38 5.46 6.98
CA LEU A 148 -12.36 4.45 7.17
C LEU A 148 -11.35 4.55 6.03
N ASP A 149 -10.07 4.39 6.37
CA ASP A 149 -8.98 4.17 5.42
C ASP A 149 -8.34 2.81 5.69
N GLU A 150 -8.22 1.99 4.65
CA GLU A 150 -7.49 0.73 4.67
C GLU A 150 -6.28 0.83 3.74
N CYS A 151 -5.10 1.00 4.31
CA CYS A 151 -3.88 1.30 3.56
C CYS A 151 -2.65 0.63 4.18
N VAL A 152 -1.49 0.81 3.54
CA VAL A 152 -0.18 0.65 4.16
C VAL A 152 0.23 1.98 4.79
N TRP A 153 0.80 1.88 5.99
CA TRP A 153 1.27 3.01 6.77
C TRP A 153 2.80 2.96 6.90
N ILE A 154 3.45 4.08 6.76
CA ILE A 154 4.90 4.20 6.94
C ILE A 154 5.18 5.35 7.89
N ASP A 155 5.62 5.03 9.11
CA ASP A 155 5.91 6.00 10.17
C ASP A 155 4.72 6.93 10.54
N GLY A 156 3.50 6.38 10.47
CA GLY A 156 2.25 7.08 10.78
C GLY A 156 1.55 7.73 9.59
N VAL A 157 2.14 7.66 8.39
CA VAL A 157 1.66 8.30 7.16
C VAL A 157 1.22 7.23 6.15
N MET A 158 0.11 7.43 5.44
CA MET A 158 -0.36 6.50 4.42
C MET A 158 0.54 6.50 3.19
N CYS A 159 0.91 5.30 2.72
CA CYS A 159 1.71 5.11 1.52
C CYS A 159 1.45 3.75 0.89
N GLY A 160 0.58 3.67 -0.10
CA GLY A 160 0.25 2.43 -0.78
C GLY A 160 -1.11 2.44 -1.44
N TYR A 161 -1.59 1.25 -1.80
CA TYR A 161 -2.95 1.07 -2.28
C TYR A 161 -3.93 1.35 -1.15
N ASP A 162 -4.81 2.30 -1.36
CA ASP A 162 -5.80 2.73 -0.40
C ASP A 162 -7.21 2.40 -0.84
N TYR A 163 -8.01 1.98 0.14
CA TYR A 163 -9.43 1.80 0.04
C TYR A 163 -10.10 2.61 1.14
N ALA A 164 -10.69 3.73 0.76
CA ALA A 164 -11.38 4.62 1.66
C ALA A 164 -12.91 4.46 1.55
N LYS A 165 -13.60 4.53 2.68
CA LYS A 165 -15.05 4.66 2.78
C LYS A 165 -15.40 5.91 3.56
N GLU A 166 -16.33 6.67 3.04
CA GLU A 166 -16.81 7.88 3.69
C GLU A 166 -18.34 7.82 3.89
N LEU A 167 -18.81 8.31 5.05
CA LEU A 167 -20.23 8.52 5.34
C LEU A 167 -20.50 10.01 5.42
N GLU A 168 -21.44 10.52 4.66
CA GLU A 168 -22.01 11.85 4.87
C GLU A 168 -23.42 11.73 5.45
N PHE A 169 -23.68 12.44 6.56
CA PHE A 169 -24.99 12.49 7.23
C PHE A 169 -25.63 11.11 7.52
N GLY A 170 -24.80 10.08 7.76
CA GLY A 170 -25.28 8.74 8.10
C GLY A 170 -25.69 7.87 6.90
N ALA A 171 -25.43 8.32 5.67
CA ALA A 171 -25.53 7.53 4.47
C ALA A 171 -24.13 7.29 3.88
N PHE A 172 -23.91 6.14 3.22
CA PHE A 172 -22.68 5.92 2.46
C PHE A 172 -22.69 6.86 1.25
N GLU A 173 -21.65 7.69 1.14
CA GLU A 173 -21.50 8.51 -0.04
C GLU A 173 -20.77 7.75 -1.14
N ASP A 174 -19.49 7.49 -0.95
CA ASP A 174 -18.65 6.89 -1.98
C ASP A 174 -17.56 6.01 -1.38
N GLN A 175 -17.14 5.03 -2.16
CA GLN A 175 -15.87 4.33 -1.94
C GLN A 175 -14.83 4.91 -2.86
N LYS A 176 -13.66 5.28 -2.33
CA LYS A 176 -12.53 5.78 -3.10
C LYS A 176 -11.43 4.72 -3.12
N ILE A 177 -10.94 4.41 -4.30
CA ILE A 177 -9.84 3.47 -4.50
C ILE A 177 -8.75 4.17 -5.29
N GLY A 178 -7.52 4.13 -4.80
CA GLY A 178 -6.40 4.77 -5.46
C GLY A 178 -5.07 4.38 -4.82
N PHE A 179 -4.02 5.07 -5.18
CA PHE A 179 -2.72 4.97 -4.55
C PHE A 179 -2.44 6.24 -3.77
N VAL A 180 -1.97 6.12 -2.53
CA VAL A 180 -1.71 7.23 -1.63
C VAL A 180 -0.22 7.34 -1.37
N VAL A 181 0.30 8.56 -1.35
CA VAL A 181 1.67 8.88 -0.93
C VAL A 181 1.60 10.10 -0.01
N ASN A 182 2.14 9.98 1.20
CA ASN A 182 2.12 11.03 2.21
C ASN A 182 0.71 11.58 2.45
N ASP A 183 -0.25 10.68 2.73
CA ASP A 183 -1.66 10.98 2.98
C ASP A 183 -2.41 11.64 1.80
N ASN A 184 -1.82 11.68 0.60
CA ASN A 184 -2.44 12.27 -0.58
C ASN A 184 -2.61 11.22 -1.69
N PHE A 185 -3.79 11.16 -2.29
CA PHE A 185 -3.99 10.36 -3.49
C PHE A 185 -3.11 10.86 -4.64
N VAL A 186 -2.50 9.92 -5.36
CA VAL A 186 -1.73 10.19 -6.57
C VAL A 186 -2.37 9.49 -7.76
N GLY A 187 -2.35 10.16 -8.93
CA GLY A 187 -2.97 9.63 -10.14
C GLY A 187 -4.51 9.62 -10.11
N ASN A 188 -5.10 8.62 -10.75
CA ASN A 188 -6.54 8.47 -10.90
C ASN A 188 -7.16 7.81 -9.66
N ILE A 189 -8.24 8.41 -9.15
CA ILE A 189 -9.05 7.85 -8.09
C ILE A 189 -10.28 7.21 -8.72
N ARG A 190 -10.53 5.94 -8.43
CA ARG A 190 -11.81 5.32 -8.76
C ARG A 190 -12.81 5.61 -7.66
N VAL A 191 -13.88 6.28 -8.01
CA VAL A 191 -15.02 6.52 -7.12
C VAL A 191 -16.13 5.52 -7.48
N ILE A 192 -16.62 4.78 -6.48
CA ILE A 192 -17.74 3.84 -6.62
C ILE A 192 -18.91 4.44 -5.83
N PRO A 193 -20.01 4.84 -6.51
CA PRO A 193 -21.17 5.43 -5.86
C PRO A 193 -21.81 4.50 -4.83
N ALA A 194 -22.45 5.07 -3.83
CA ALA A 194 -23.05 4.35 -2.70
C ALA A 194 -24.02 3.21 -3.08
N GLY A 195 -24.70 3.29 -4.21
CA GLY A 195 -25.62 2.23 -4.69
C GLY A 195 -24.93 0.98 -5.24
N ASP A 196 -23.66 1.10 -5.64
CA ASP A 196 -22.88 0.05 -6.30
C ASP A 196 -21.83 -0.57 -5.38
N CYS A 197 -21.77 -0.12 -4.12
CA CYS A 197 -20.80 -0.60 -3.15
C CYS A 197 -21.12 -2.00 -2.65
N GLU A 198 -20.13 -2.92 -2.69
CA GLU A 198 -20.24 -4.20 -2.01
C GLU A 198 -20.39 -3.99 -0.48
N PRO A 199 -21.20 -4.83 0.21
CA PRO A 199 -21.37 -4.72 1.64
C PRO A 199 -20.04 -4.82 2.38
N PHE A 200 -19.82 -3.91 3.33
CA PHE A 200 -18.61 -3.80 4.17
C PHE A 200 -18.13 -5.13 4.77
N ASN A 201 -19.10 -6.00 5.15
CA ASN A 201 -18.80 -7.28 5.80
C ASN A 201 -18.02 -8.29 4.94
N ASP A 202 -18.04 -8.18 3.61
CA ASP A 202 -17.33 -9.11 2.74
C ASP A 202 -15.87 -8.73 2.54
N THR A 203 -15.54 -7.44 2.59
CA THR A 203 -14.16 -6.96 2.45
C THR A 203 -13.36 -7.25 3.73
N VAL A 204 -13.91 -6.96 4.90
CA VAL A 204 -13.25 -7.23 6.20
C VAL A 204 -13.10 -8.72 6.48
N LYS A 205 -14.07 -9.56 6.10
CA LYS A 205 -13.97 -11.03 6.28
C LYS A 205 -12.95 -11.70 5.38
N LYS A 206 -12.65 -11.15 4.21
CA LYS A 206 -11.60 -11.68 3.32
C LYS A 206 -10.19 -11.40 3.85
N PHE A 207 -10.03 -10.46 4.79
CA PHE A 207 -8.76 -10.10 5.43
C PHE A 207 -8.57 -10.72 6.82
N SER A 208 -9.52 -11.52 7.32
CA SER A 208 -9.35 -12.24 8.57
C SER A 208 -8.30 -13.33 8.39
N VAL A 209 -7.13 -13.05 8.93
CA VAL A 209 -6.10 -13.94 9.45
C VAL A 209 -6.18 -15.40 8.97
N LYS A 210 -5.23 -15.79 8.13
CA LYS A 210 -4.77 -17.19 8.18
C LYS A 210 -3.80 -17.28 9.37
N CYS A 211 -4.29 -17.83 10.49
CA CYS A 211 -3.42 -18.43 11.50
C CYS A 211 -2.62 -19.56 10.89
#